data_e11b52ce9d3115c8344898d7c68d13cf
#
_entry.id   e11b52ce9d3115c8344898d7c68d13cf
#
_cell.length_a   1.000
_cell.length_b   1.000
_cell.length_c   1.000
_cell.angle_alpha   90.00
_cell.angle_beta   90.00
_cell.angle_gamma   90.00
#
_symmetry.space_group_name_H-M   'P 1'
#
loop_
_entity.id
_entity.type
_entity.pdbx_description
1 polymer ?
#
loop_
_entity_poly.entity_id
_entity_poly.type
_entity_poly.pdbx_seq_one_letter_code
_entity_poly.pdbx_strand_id
1 'polypeptide(L)'
;MLRDGAVYHPRLSTQPASHLVHLPANTGNSVAHLPRLRVGYEHAPVEDVLADDDVLAVIAFGAPPGLDDPRRIAVGLEPLGHPPLEVWRGRAPVSSGFDGDLRWSSDGDYLFFAVEVDEAVAGSLAAAAEQAYRAITATLDRHVLEDGAPAQVLRLWNYLDAINEGEGDDERYRHFCTGRARGLGERARNGFSAATAIGRRDGERRLQVYGLAARQAGRAVENPRQISAWRYPREYGPTAPTFARAAVTAADQLLLSGTAAVVGHASQHAGDSLAQIDETLRNLEQLFAAAGRAGDARIRACTLLKVYIRDVGEADLIERHIRRRLPELGGLALLGGDICRRELRVEIDGIDG
;
A
#
# COMPACT_ATOMS: atom_id res chain seq x y z
N MET A 1 -24.39 -37.03 -57.15
CA MET A 1 -25.63 -36.20 -57.10
C MET A 1 -25.33 -34.92 -56.43
N LEU A 2 -25.24 -33.88 -57.23
CA LEU A 2 -25.00 -32.48 -56.85
C LEU A 2 -26.24 -31.89 -56.14
N ARG A 3 -26.05 -30.99 -55.13
CA ARG A 3 -26.97 -29.89 -54.87
C ARG A 3 -26.22 -28.73 -54.22
N ASP A 4 -26.40 -27.61 -54.88
CA ASP A 4 -25.93 -26.27 -54.67
C ASP A 4 -26.23 -25.69 -53.28
N GLY A 5 -25.31 -24.94 -52.72
CA GLY A 5 -25.51 -24.08 -51.58
C GLY A 5 -25.17 -22.61 -51.93
N ALA A 6 -26.21 -21.79 -51.98
CA ALA A 6 -26.18 -20.39 -52.38
C ALA A 6 -25.43 -19.52 -51.40
N VAL A 7 -24.52 -18.66 -51.89
CA VAL A 7 -23.83 -17.59 -51.18
C VAL A 7 -24.78 -16.39 -51.07
N TYR A 8 -25.05 -15.95 -49.83
CA TYR A 8 -25.83 -14.75 -49.54
C TYR A 8 -24.92 -13.54 -49.41
N HIS A 9 -25.03 -12.59 -50.32
CA HIS A 9 -24.44 -11.25 -50.21
C HIS A 9 -25.47 -10.24 -49.67
N PRO A 10 -25.23 -9.52 -48.59
CA PRO A 10 -26.06 -8.37 -48.23
C PRO A 10 -25.60 -7.14 -48.98
N ARG A 11 -26.55 -6.47 -49.60
CA ARG A 11 -26.38 -5.17 -50.29
C ARG A 11 -26.14 -4.07 -49.26
N LEU A 12 -25.12 -3.23 -49.54
CA LEU A 12 -24.89 -1.95 -48.89
C LEU A 12 -26.01 -0.97 -49.31
N SER A 13 -26.81 -0.50 -48.34
CA SER A 13 -27.73 0.63 -48.53
C SER A 13 -27.05 1.92 -48.11
N THR A 14 -26.92 2.82 -49.04
CA THR A 14 -26.53 4.22 -48.84
C THR A 14 -27.67 4.98 -48.14
N GLN A 15 -27.43 5.53 -46.98
CA GLN A 15 -28.31 6.56 -46.37
C GLN A 15 -27.63 7.93 -46.39
N PRO A 16 -28.40 9.03 -46.53
CA PRO A 16 -27.91 10.34 -46.76
C PRO A 16 -27.41 11.05 -45.47
N ALA A 17 -26.50 11.98 -45.67
CA ALA A 17 -25.93 12.84 -44.66
C ALA A 17 -26.99 13.57 -43.80
N SER A 18 -26.99 13.32 -42.49
CA SER A 18 -27.77 14.03 -41.49
C SER A 18 -26.89 15.01 -40.71
N HIS A 19 -27.38 16.22 -40.70
CA HIS A 19 -26.98 17.43 -40.00
C HIS A 19 -26.11 17.26 -38.77
N LEU A 20 -24.91 17.89 -38.78
CA LEU A 20 -24.12 18.22 -37.60
C LEU A 20 -24.94 19.15 -36.70
N VAL A 21 -25.49 18.62 -35.63
CA VAL A 21 -25.99 19.40 -34.48
C VAL A 21 -24.73 19.84 -33.69
N HIS A 22 -24.46 21.13 -33.74
CA HIS A 22 -23.51 21.75 -32.82
C HIS A 22 -24.02 21.59 -31.40
N LEU A 23 -23.43 20.64 -30.64
CA LEU A 23 -23.55 20.62 -29.20
C LEU A 23 -22.73 21.79 -28.64
N PRO A 24 -23.28 22.57 -27.67
CA PRO A 24 -22.53 23.66 -27.06
C PRO A 24 -21.28 23.06 -26.37
N ALA A 25 -20.17 23.76 -26.50
CA ALA A 25 -18.92 23.43 -25.83
C ALA A 25 -19.20 23.24 -24.34
N ASN A 26 -18.89 22.04 -23.86
CA ASN A 26 -18.95 21.70 -22.45
C ASN A 26 -18.02 22.66 -21.71
N THR A 27 -18.58 23.65 -21.00
CA THR A 27 -17.86 24.53 -20.11
C THR A 27 -17.20 23.67 -19.07
N GLY A 28 -15.88 23.55 -19.15
CA GLY A 28 -15.06 22.64 -18.37
C GLY A 28 -15.37 22.77 -16.87
N ASN A 29 -15.88 21.70 -16.30
CA ASN A 29 -15.62 21.39 -14.93
C ASN A 29 -14.11 21.09 -14.85
N SER A 30 -13.33 22.04 -14.44
CA SER A 30 -11.96 21.84 -14.00
C SER A 30 -12.02 20.79 -12.90
N VAL A 31 -11.69 19.55 -13.21
CA VAL A 31 -11.47 18.52 -12.19
C VAL A 31 -10.36 19.09 -11.31
N ALA A 32 -10.73 19.54 -10.11
CA ALA A 32 -9.77 20.11 -9.18
C ALA A 32 -8.67 19.07 -8.95
N HIS A 33 -7.43 19.42 -9.30
CA HIS A 33 -6.29 18.54 -9.14
C HIS A 33 -6.15 18.17 -7.66
N LEU A 34 -5.97 16.88 -7.36
CA LEU A 34 -5.66 16.41 -6.02
C LEU A 34 -4.36 17.08 -5.55
N PRO A 35 -4.32 17.75 -4.38
CA PRO A 35 -3.10 18.34 -3.87
C PRO A 35 -2.07 17.25 -3.52
N ARG A 36 -0.79 17.59 -3.56
CA ARG A 36 0.27 16.66 -3.12
C ARG A 36 0.29 16.58 -1.60
N LEU A 37 0.41 15.37 -1.08
CA LEU A 37 0.73 15.14 0.33
C LEU A 37 2.18 15.52 0.60
N ARG A 38 2.42 16.13 1.75
CA ARG A 38 3.76 16.35 2.27
C ARG A 38 4.07 15.23 3.25
N VAL A 39 5.02 14.39 2.90
CA VAL A 39 5.44 13.27 3.75
C VAL A 39 6.89 13.43 4.11
N GLY A 40 7.21 13.27 5.38
CA GLY A 40 8.55 13.47 5.90
C GLY A 40 8.86 12.55 7.07
N TYR A 41 10.16 12.44 7.35
CA TYR A 41 10.68 11.85 8.58
C TYR A 41 11.12 12.96 9.53
N GLU A 42 10.51 13.01 10.72
CA GLU A 42 10.72 14.07 11.69
C GLU A 42 11.25 13.51 13.03
N HIS A 43 12.18 14.23 13.66
CA HIS A 43 12.69 13.92 15.00
C HIS A 43 12.21 14.99 15.98
N ALA A 44 10.95 14.89 16.38
CA ALA A 44 10.27 15.81 17.28
C ALA A 44 9.39 15.02 18.26
N PRO A 45 8.99 15.59 19.40
CA PRO A 45 7.92 15.01 20.23
C PRO A 45 6.63 14.86 19.41
N VAL A 46 5.92 13.76 19.61
CA VAL A 46 4.66 13.48 18.88
C VAL A 46 3.63 14.59 19.12
N GLU A 47 3.58 15.09 20.34
CA GLU A 47 2.66 16.16 20.77
C GLU A 47 2.89 17.46 19.98
N ASP A 48 4.14 17.80 19.73
CA ASP A 48 4.51 19.01 18.99
C ASP A 48 4.09 18.90 17.53
N VAL A 49 4.27 17.70 16.91
CA VAL A 49 3.84 17.44 15.53
C VAL A 49 2.31 17.47 15.43
N LEU A 50 1.59 16.88 16.40
CA LEU A 50 0.13 16.84 16.42
C LEU A 50 -0.50 18.20 16.71
N ALA A 51 0.26 19.18 17.19
CA ALA A 51 -0.23 20.56 17.37
C ALA A 51 -0.51 21.27 16.02
N ASP A 52 0.10 20.80 14.94
CA ASP A 52 -0.16 21.33 13.60
C ASP A 52 -1.52 20.87 13.07
N ASP A 53 -2.27 21.77 12.48
CA ASP A 53 -3.63 21.52 12.00
C ASP A 53 -3.71 20.87 10.61
N ASP A 54 -2.57 20.71 9.95
CA ASP A 54 -2.41 20.04 8.65
C ASP A 54 -1.98 18.59 8.74
N VAL A 55 -1.74 18.05 9.93
CA VAL A 55 -1.28 16.68 10.13
C VAL A 55 -2.41 15.68 9.95
N LEU A 56 -2.29 14.83 8.92
CA LEU A 56 -3.19 13.69 8.67
C LEU A 56 -2.83 12.48 9.51
N ALA A 57 -1.55 12.15 9.62
CA ALA A 57 -1.11 11.03 10.42
C ALA A 57 0.33 11.19 10.91
N VAL A 58 0.58 10.67 12.12
CA VAL A 58 1.91 10.50 12.70
C VAL A 58 2.08 9.02 13.03
N ILE A 59 3.03 8.37 12.35
CA ILE A 59 3.36 6.97 12.59
C ILE A 59 4.62 6.94 13.47
N ALA A 60 4.47 6.35 14.66
CA ALA A 60 5.54 6.19 15.65
C ALA A 60 5.88 4.69 15.81
N PHE A 61 7.11 4.32 15.46
CA PHE A 61 7.59 2.95 15.52
C PHE A 61 8.16 2.62 16.90
N GLY A 62 7.83 1.42 17.44
CA GLY A 62 8.26 0.96 18.74
C GLY A 62 7.72 1.77 19.93
N ALA A 63 6.85 2.72 19.67
CA ALA A 63 6.24 3.52 20.72
C ALA A 63 5.12 2.73 21.44
N PRO A 64 4.99 2.90 22.75
CA PRO A 64 3.85 2.33 23.46
C PRO A 64 2.54 2.98 22.99
N PRO A 65 1.41 2.29 23.17
CA PRO A 65 0.11 2.93 23.07
C PRO A 65 0.11 4.19 23.95
N GLY A 66 -0.34 5.29 23.43
CA GLY A 66 -0.32 6.57 24.15
C GLY A 66 -1.41 7.44 23.61
N LEU A 67 -1.27 8.75 23.65
CA LEU A 67 -2.24 9.78 23.30
C LEU A 67 -3.48 9.29 22.52
N ASP A 68 -4.63 9.66 22.98
CA ASP A 68 -5.93 9.32 22.37
C ASP A 68 -6.26 10.28 21.19
N ASP A 69 -5.24 10.59 20.37
CA ASP A 69 -5.40 11.37 19.15
C ASP A 69 -5.58 10.40 17.97
N PRO A 70 -6.68 10.50 17.19
CA PRO A 70 -6.94 9.62 16.08
C PRO A 70 -5.86 9.63 14.99
N ARG A 71 -5.09 10.71 14.89
CA ARG A 71 -4.00 10.89 13.91
C ARG A 71 -2.71 10.16 14.30
N ARG A 72 -2.57 9.76 15.57
CA ARG A 72 -1.40 9.02 16.06
C ARG A 72 -1.57 7.51 15.84
N ILE A 73 -0.60 6.90 15.15
CA ILE A 73 -0.53 5.46 14.89
C ILE A 73 0.76 4.92 15.51
N ALA A 74 0.64 4.17 16.61
CA ALA A 74 1.76 3.46 17.22
C ALA A 74 1.92 2.11 16.52
N VAL A 75 3.11 1.84 15.98
CA VAL A 75 3.42 0.58 15.28
C VAL A 75 4.38 -0.24 16.13
N GLY A 76 3.97 -1.45 16.49
CA GLY A 76 4.75 -2.37 17.34
C GLY A 76 5.87 -3.11 16.57
N LEU A 77 6.58 -2.43 15.69
CA LEU A 77 7.82 -2.94 15.08
C LEU A 77 9.03 -2.40 15.84
N GLU A 78 10.04 -3.24 15.99
CA GLU A 78 11.30 -2.86 16.63
C GLU A 78 12.03 -1.81 15.80
N PRO A 79 12.22 -0.58 16.31
CA PRO A 79 13.01 0.42 15.60
C PRO A 79 14.50 0.10 15.71
N LEU A 80 15.22 0.24 14.60
CA LEU A 80 16.67 0.02 14.56
C LEU A 80 17.38 1.36 14.50
N GLY A 81 18.12 1.70 15.55
CA GLY A 81 18.70 3.03 15.74
C GLY A 81 17.71 4.03 16.32
N HIS A 82 17.68 5.23 15.77
CA HIS A 82 16.76 6.31 16.16
C HIS A 82 15.73 6.52 15.05
N PRO A 83 14.63 5.76 15.02
CA PRO A 83 13.64 5.92 13.95
C PRO A 83 12.96 7.27 14.07
N PRO A 84 12.78 7.97 12.97
CA PRO A 84 11.97 9.17 12.94
C PRO A 84 10.49 8.84 13.12
N LEU A 85 9.70 9.86 13.43
CA LEU A 85 8.28 9.84 13.16
C LEU A 85 8.07 9.91 11.62
N GLU A 86 7.21 9.08 11.08
CA GLU A 86 6.72 9.27 9.70
C GLU A 86 5.49 10.15 9.77
N VAL A 87 5.57 11.35 9.19
CA VAL A 87 4.53 12.38 9.28
C VAL A 87 3.91 12.61 7.91
N TRP A 88 2.59 12.52 7.86
CA TRP A 88 1.78 12.76 6.67
C TRP A 88 0.97 14.04 6.87
N ARG A 89 1.16 15.01 5.99
CA ARG A 89 0.49 16.31 6.04
C ARG A 89 -0.34 16.54 4.79
N GLY A 90 -1.58 16.99 5.00
CA GLY A 90 -2.51 17.36 3.95
C GLY A 90 -2.76 18.86 3.90
N ARG A 91 -4.01 19.24 3.59
CA ARG A 91 -4.51 20.61 3.63
C ARG A 91 -5.12 20.88 5.00
N ALA A 92 -4.75 21.99 5.62
CA ALA A 92 -5.37 22.44 6.87
C ALA A 92 -6.78 23.04 6.65
N PRO A 93 -7.72 22.89 7.61
CA PRO A 93 -7.59 22.06 8.80
C PRO A 93 -7.93 20.59 8.51
N VAL A 94 -7.24 19.69 9.21
CA VAL A 94 -7.56 18.26 9.22
C VAL A 94 -8.62 17.98 10.28
N SER A 95 -9.66 17.26 9.92
CA SER A 95 -10.64 16.68 10.84
C SER A 95 -10.27 15.24 11.19
N SER A 96 -10.59 14.80 12.40
CA SER A 96 -10.27 13.43 12.83
C SER A 96 -11.29 12.91 13.85
N GLY A 97 -11.37 11.59 14.00
CA GLY A 97 -12.30 10.95 14.91
C GLY A 97 -12.19 9.43 14.94
N PHE A 98 -13.19 8.80 15.52
CA PHE A 98 -13.34 7.36 15.65
C PHE A 98 -14.66 6.87 15.07
N ASP A 99 -14.61 5.74 14.37
CA ASP A 99 -15.74 4.95 13.92
C ASP A 99 -15.70 3.58 14.63
N GLY A 100 -16.19 3.49 15.85
CA GLY A 100 -15.95 2.35 16.74
C GLY A 100 -14.45 2.26 17.08
N ASP A 101 -13.82 1.12 16.78
CA ASP A 101 -12.39 0.91 17.02
C ASP A 101 -11.49 1.44 15.89
N LEU A 102 -12.09 1.88 14.78
CA LEU A 102 -11.33 2.48 13.67
C LEU A 102 -11.17 3.97 13.89
N ARG A 103 -9.92 4.43 13.88
CA ARG A 103 -9.55 5.86 13.89
C ARG A 103 -9.40 6.38 12.47
N TRP A 104 -9.77 7.63 12.26
CA TRP A 104 -9.66 8.27 10.96
C TRP A 104 -9.25 9.76 11.07
N SER A 105 -8.68 10.28 9.99
CA SER A 105 -8.40 11.70 9.79
C SER A 105 -8.53 12.07 8.32
N SER A 106 -9.01 13.28 8.03
CA SER A 106 -9.25 13.73 6.66
C SER A 106 -9.05 15.23 6.49
N ASP A 107 -8.51 15.63 5.33
CA ASP A 107 -8.43 17.01 4.88
C ASP A 107 -9.46 17.34 3.77
N GLY A 108 -10.41 16.43 3.50
CA GLY A 108 -11.40 16.50 2.43
C GLY A 108 -10.94 15.89 1.10
N ASP A 109 -9.65 15.87 0.79
CA ASP A 109 -9.07 15.25 -0.39
C ASP A 109 -8.55 13.85 -0.11
N TYR A 110 -8.02 13.65 1.10
CA TYR A 110 -7.46 12.40 1.58
C TYR A 110 -8.13 11.94 2.87
N LEU A 111 -8.14 10.64 3.07
CA LEU A 111 -8.59 9.99 4.30
C LEU A 111 -7.50 9.03 4.76
N PHE A 112 -6.95 9.27 5.94
CA PHE A 112 -6.08 8.33 6.64
C PHE A 112 -6.92 7.54 7.65
N PHE A 113 -6.67 6.24 7.81
CA PHE A 113 -7.41 5.40 8.73
C PHE A 113 -6.51 4.34 9.37
N ALA A 114 -6.85 3.90 10.59
CA ALA A 114 -6.17 2.80 11.25
C ALA A 114 -7.13 2.02 12.14
N VAL A 115 -6.96 0.70 12.18
CA VAL A 115 -7.72 -0.22 13.03
C VAL A 115 -6.81 -1.30 13.58
N GLU A 116 -7.07 -1.70 14.81
CA GLU A 116 -6.43 -2.84 15.47
C GLU A 116 -7.49 -3.85 15.89
N VAL A 117 -7.23 -5.13 15.66
CA VAL A 117 -8.13 -6.22 16.02
C VAL A 117 -7.37 -7.28 16.79
N ASP A 118 -7.84 -7.58 17.99
CA ASP A 118 -7.33 -8.66 18.83
C ASP A 118 -7.81 -10.01 18.27
N GLU A 119 -6.88 -10.90 17.99
CA GLU A 119 -7.18 -12.20 17.40
C GLU A 119 -7.93 -13.13 18.38
N ALA A 120 -7.70 -12.98 19.69
CA ALA A 120 -8.41 -13.78 20.69
C ALA A 120 -9.89 -13.37 20.76
N VAL A 121 -10.18 -12.07 20.60
CA VAL A 121 -11.55 -11.55 20.54
C VAL A 121 -12.23 -11.94 19.22
N ALA A 122 -11.53 -11.86 18.11
CA ALA A 122 -12.06 -12.24 16.79
C ALA A 122 -12.16 -13.76 16.59
N GLY A 123 -11.44 -14.56 17.38
CA GLY A 123 -11.39 -16.02 17.34
C GLY A 123 -10.30 -16.59 16.43
N SER A 124 -9.75 -15.84 15.50
CA SER A 124 -8.61 -16.23 14.65
C SER A 124 -8.05 -15.03 13.86
N LEU A 125 -6.83 -15.17 13.34
CA LEU A 125 -6.24 -14.14 12.45
C LEU A 125 -7.10 -13.92 11.18
N ALA A 126 -7.66 -14.97 10.60
CA ALA A 126 -8.54 -14.82 9.43
C ALA A 126 -9.82 -14.02 9.77
N ALA A 127 -10.41 -14.26 10.94
CA ALA A 127 -11.56 -13.51 11.41
C ALA A 127 -11.18 -12.06 11.76
N ALA A 128 -10.04 -11.84 12.40
CA ALA A 128 -9.51 -10.51 12.70
C ALA A 128 -9.26 -9.70 11.41
N ALA A 129 -8.67 -10.32 10.39
CA ALA A 129 -8.46 -9.69 9.09
C ALA A 129 -9.81 -9.38 8.40
N GLU A 130 -10.76 -10.29 8.41
CA GLU A 130 -12.10 -10.05 7.87
C GLU A 130 -12.79 -8.89 8.58
N GLN A 131 -12.75 -8.84 9.91
CA GLN A 131 -13.32 -7.76 10.71
C GLN A 131 -12.65 -6.41 10.41
N ALA A 132 -11.32 -6.35 10.41
CA ALA A 132 -10.56 -5.13 10.11
C ALA A 132 -10.94 -4.56 8.73
N TYR A 133 -10.95 -5.40 7.70
CA TYR A 133 -11.25 -4.97 6.35
C TYR A 133 -12.71 -4.61 6.12
N ARG A 134 -13.65 -5.22 6.84
CA ARG A 134 -15.05 -4.79 6.86
C ARG A 134 -15.22 -3.42 7.52
N ALA A 135 -14.54 -3.17 8.65
CA ALA A 135 -14.56 -1.86 9.29
C ALA A 135 -14.01 -0.78 8.38
N ILE A 136 -12.86 -1.02 7.73
CA ILE A 136 -12.27 -0.13 6.73
C ILE A 136 -13.27 0.15 5.60
N THR A 137 -13.86 -0.88 5.00
CA THR A 137 -14.84 -0.72 3.91
C THR A 137 -16.03 0.14 4.35
N ALA A 138 -16.59 -0.12 5.54
CA ALA A 138 -17.70 0.64 6.07
C ALA A 138 -17.34 2.11 6.35
N THR A 139 -16.11 2.40 6.78
CA THR A 139 -15.61 3.76 6.95
C THR A 139 -15.45 4.47 5.62
N LEU A 140 -14.86 3.80 4.61
CA LEU A 140 -14.75 4.35 3.26
C LEU A 140 -16.11 4.69 2.63
N ASP A 141 -17.17 3.92 2.93
CA ASP A 141 -18.53 4.18 2.45
C ASP A 141 -19.19 5.36 3.17
N ARG A 142 -18.85 5.62 4.44
CA ARG A 142 -19.38 6.72 5.24
C ARG A 142 -18.68 8.04 4.97
N HIS A 143 -17.37 8.01 4.75
CA HIS A 143 -16.57 9.20 4.50
C HIS A 143 -16.59 9.57 3.02
N VAL A 144 -17.61 10.32 2.64
CA VAL A 144 -17.72 10.91 1.31
C VAL A 144 -16.83 12.15 1.27
N LEU A 145 -15.90 12.16 0.34
CA LEU A 145 -14.99 13.31 0.14
C LEU A 145 -15.64 14.42 -0.70
N GLU A 146 -14.95 15.53 -0.91
CA GLU A 146 -15.54 16.80 -1.41
C GLU A 146 -16.45 16.70 -2.65
N ASP A 147 -16.22 15.74 -3.54
CA ASP A 147 -17.00 15.57 -4.78
C ASP A 147 -18.18 14.58 -4.64
N GLY A 148 -18.46 14.11 -3.44
CA GLY A 148 -19.49 13.10 -3.19
C GLY A 148 -19.12 11.69 -3.58
N ALA A 149 -17.86 11.46 -4.01
CA ALA A 149 -17.38 10.12 -4.36
C ALA A 149 -16.89 9.35 -3.11
N PRO A 150 -17.08 8.03 -3.07
CA PRO A 150 -16.50 7.20 -2.01
C PRO A 150 -14.98 7.23 -2.10
N ALA A 151 -14.31 7.28 -0.93
CA ALA A 151 -12.86 7.28 -0.86
C ALA A 151 -12.26 6.00 -1.50
N GLN A 152 -11.23 6.19 -2.33
CA GLN A 152 -10.52 5.12 -3.01
C GLN A 152 -9.21 4.81 -2.30
N VAL A 153 -8.99 3.54 -1.92
CA VAL A 153 -7.76 3.14 -1.22
C VAL A 153 -6.56 3.25 -2.16
N LEU A 154 -5.54 3.97 -1.71
CA LEU A 154 -4.27 4.13 -2.41
C LEU A 154 -3.20 3.19 -1.84
N ARG A 155 -3.11 3.09 -0.51
CA ARG A 155 -2.04 2.40 0.19
C ARG A 155 -2.52 1.75 1.48
N LEU A 156 -2.02 0.54 1.79
CA LEU A 156 -2.31 -0.22 3.00
C LEU A 156 -1.01 -0.74 3.63
N TRP A 157 -0.93 -0.69 4.96
CA TRP A 157 0.10 -1.35 5.75
C TRP A 157 -0.58 -2.32 6.71
N ASN A 158 -0.05 -3.54 6.80
CA ASN A 158 -0.60 -4.61 7.61
C ASN A 158 0.51 -5.18 8.49
N TYR A 159 0.32 -5.15 9.78
CA TYR A 159 1.26 -5.70 10.75
C TYR A 159 0.55 -6.77 11.58
N LEU A 160 1.11 -7.97 11.61
CA LEU A 160 0.55 -9.12 12.32
C LEU A 160 1.66 -9.88 13.02
N ASP A 161 1.38 -10.41 14.20
CA ASP A 161 2.38 -11.17 14.94
C ASP A 161 2.68 -12.51 14.26
N ALA A 162 3.95 -12.93 14.32
CA ALA A 162 4.44 -14.24 13.87
C ALA A 162 3.97 -14.66 12.46
N ILE A 163 4.10 -13.77 11.47
CA ILE A 163 3.56 -13.91 10.10
C ILE A 163 3.87 -15.26 9.43
N ASN A 164 5.02 -15.85 9.75
CA ASN A 164 5.47 -17.12 9.18
C ASN A 164 5.16 -18.35 10.06
N GLU A 165 4.44 -18.22 11.18
CA GLU A 165 4.05 -19.36 12.01
C GLU A 165 3.05 -20.25 11.27
N GLY A 166 3.15 -21.57 11.48
CA GLY A 166 2.38 -22.60 10.77
C GLY A 166 3.09 -23.09 9.51
N GLU A 167 2.56 -24.14 8.90
CA GLU A 167 3.09 -24.74 7.68
C GLU A 167 2.00 -24.97 6.65
N GLY A 168 2.37 -24.98 5.37
CA GLY A 168 1.39 -25.16 4.30
C GLY A 168 0.27 -24.14 4.39
N ASP A 169 -0.97 -24.57 4.25
CA ASP A 169 -2.13 -23.68 4.29
C ASP A 169 -2.42 -23.11 5.69
N ASP A 170 -1.83 -23.69 6.74
CA ASP A 170 -1.95 -23.20 8.12
C ASP A 170 -0.99 -22.06 8.44
N GLU A 171 -0.15 -21.63 7.50
CA GLU A 171 0.70 -20.46 7.67
C GLU A 171 -0.14 -19.20 7.90
N ARG A 172 0.21 -18.43 8.93
CA ARG A 172 -0.57 -17.26 9.37
C ARG A 172 -0.74 -16.20 8.27
N TYR A 173 0.27 -15.97 7.44
CA TYR A 173 0.13 -15.07 6.30
C TYR A 173 -0.98 -15.52 5.32
N ARG A 174 -1.16 -16.83 5.11
CA ARG A 174 -2.22 -17.37 4.25
C ARG A 174 -3.61 -17.18 4.86
N HIS A 175 -3.73 -17.34 6.19
CA HIS A 175 -4.94 -17.01 6.94
C HIS A 175 -5.29 -15.52 6.84
N PHE A 176 -4.30 -14.64 6.99
CA PHE A 176 -4.47 -13.21 6.78
C PHE A 176 -4.99 -12.89 5.37
N CYS A 177 -4.37 -13.44 4.31
CA CYS A 177 -4.82 -13.22 2.93
C CYS A 177 -6.27 -13.66 2.72
N THR A 178 -6.68 -14.79 3.31
CA THR A 178 -8.05 -15.30 3.24
C THR A 178 -9.05 -14.37 3.92
N GLY A 179 -8.75 -13.94 5.16
CA GLY A 179 -9.58 -13.00 5.91
C GLY A 179 -9.70 -11.64 5.22
N ARG A 180 -8.58 -11.10 4.73
CA ARG A 180 -8.54 -9.86 3.95
C ARG A 180 -9.45 -9.93 2.72
N ALA A 181 -9.36 -11.00 1.94
CA ALA A 181 -10.18 -11.17 0.75
C ALA A 181 -11.69 -11.22 1.08
N ARG A 182 -12.06 -11.87 2.20
CA ARG A 182 -13.45 -11.91 2.69
C ARG A 182 -13.93 -10.52 3.13
N GLY A 183 -13.11 -9.79 3.88
CA GLY A 183 -13.44 -8.47 4.40
C GLY A 183 -13.57 -7.40 3.30
N LEU A 184 -12.74 -7.46 2.26
CA LEU A 184 -12.83 -6.59 1.08
C LEU A 184 -14.03 -6.92 0.19
N GLY A 185 -14.48 -8.17 0.15
CA GLY A 185 -15.59 -8.59 -0.69
C GLY A 185 -15.37 -8.23 -2.17
N GLU A 186 -16.36 -7.60 -2.79
CA GLU A 186 -16.28 -7.20 -4.22
C GLU A 186 -15.23 -6.11 -4.49
N ARG A 187 -14.87 -5.29 -3.49
CA ARG A 187 -13.81 -4.29 -3.64
C ARG A 187 -12.44 -4.92 -3.97
N ALA A 188 -12.21 -6.18 -3.58
CA ALA A 188 -11.03 -6.95 -3.96
C ALA A 188 -10.92 -7.22 -5.48
N ARG A 189 -11.97 -6.94 -6.26
CA ARG A 189 -12.02 -7.17 -7.72
C ARG A 189 -11.90 -5.88 -8.53
N ASN A 190 -12.13 -4.72 -7.91
CA ASN A 190 -12.27 -3.43 -8.59
C ASN A 190 -10.96 -2.63 -8.68
N GLY A 191 -9.84 -3.29 -8.56
CA GLY A 191 -8.51 -2.69 -8.56
C GLY A 191 -7.77 -2.94 -7.25
N PHE A 192 -6.44 -2.89 -7.32
CA PHE A 192 -5.60 -3.19 -6.18
C PHE A 192 -4.82 -1.95 -5.77
N SER A 193 -4.91 -1.62 -4.47
CA SER A 193 -4.04 -0.63 -3.84
C SER A 193 -2.61 -1.18 -3.68
N ALA A 194 -1.66 -0.30 -3.51
CA ALA A 194 -0.36 -0.69 -3.00
C ALA A 194 -0.49 -1.22 -1.56
N ALA A 195 0.29 -2.24 -1.17
CA ALA A 195 0.24 -2.77 0.19
C ALA A 195 1.57 -3.38 0.65
N THR A 196 1.75 -3.39 1.97
CA THR A 196 2.85 -4.07 2.70
C THR A 196 2.24 -4.99 3.75
N ALA A 197 2.86 -6.14 4.01
CA ALA A 197 2.50 -7.03 5.12
C ALA A 197 3.76 -7.53 5.81
N ILE A 198 3.94 -7.16 7.08
CA ILE A 198 5.14 -7.45 7.88
C ILE A 198 4.76 -8.13 9.19
N GLY A 199 5.59 -9.09 9.58
CA GLY A 199 5.47 -9.80 10.84
C GLY A 199 6.04 -9.01 12.01
N ARG A 200 5.23 -8.79 13.04
CA ARG A 200 5.65 -8.32 14.35
C ARG A 200 6.24 -9.49 15.15
N ARG A 201 6.98 -9.19 16.20
CA ARG A 201 7.63 -10.17 17.08
C ARG A 201 7.39 -9.90 18.57
N ASP A 202 6.40 -9.06 18.86
CA ASP A 202 6.07 -8.65 20.22
C ASP A 202 5.24 -9.70 20.99
N GLY A 203 4.78 -10.75 20.32
CA GLY A 203 3.94 -11.79 20.91
C GLY A 203 2.48 -11.37 21.14
N GLU A 204 2.14 -10.13 20.77
CA GLU A 204 0.77 -9.66 20.82
C GLU A 204 0.00 -10.18 19.60
N ARG A 205 -0.93 -11.11 19.83
CA ARG A 205 -1.80 -11.66 18.78
C ARG A 205 -2.83 -10.63 18.35
N ARG A 206 -2.34 -9.57 17.71
CA ARG A 206 -3.14 -8.43 17.23
C ARG A 206 -2.79 -8.11 15.80
N LEU A 207 -3.81 -7.97 14.96
CA LEU A 207 -3.66 -7.44 13.61
C LEU A 207 -3.83 -5.92 13.65
N GLN A 208 -2.87 -5.19 13.13
CA GLN A 208 -2.95 -3.75 12.89
C GLN A 208 -2.99 -3.49 11.39
N VAL A 209 -3.96 -2.69 10.95
CA VAL A 209 -4.06 -2.23 9.57
C VAL A 209 -4.21 -0.72 9.58
N TYR A 210 -3.38 -0.02 8.81
CA TYR A 210 -3.63 1.39 8.52
C TYR A 210 -3.45 1.66 7.03
N GLY A 211 -3.99 2.77 6.56
CA GLY A 211 -3.94 3.09 5.17
C GLY A 211 -4.34 4.51 4.82
N LEU A 212 -4.10 4.82 3.56
CA LEU A 212 -4.43 6.07 2.91
C LEU A 212 -5.44 5.82 1.79
N ALA A 213 -6.49 6.61 1.78
CA ALA A 213 -7.45 6.72 0.67
C ALA A 213 -7.53 8.16 0.18
N ALA A 214 -8.07 8.36 -1.01
CA ALA A 214 -8.31 9.69 -1.57
C ALA A 214 -9.64 9.71 -2.35
N ARG A 215 -10.16 10.91 -2.64
CA ARG A 215 -11.36 11.11 -3.48
C ARG A 215 -11.14 10.65 -4.93
N GLN A 216 -9.91 10.56 -5.38
CA GLN A 216 -9.55 10.06 -6.71
C GLN A 216 -8.78 8.76 -6.60
N ALA A 217 -9.13 7.79 -7.43
CA ALA A 217 -8.42 6.51 -7.51
C ALA A 217 -6.97 6.71 -7.97
N GLY A 218 -6.06 5.97 -7.35
CA GLY A 218 -4.70 5.86 -7.83
C GLY A 218 -4.61 4.93 -9.05
N ARG A 219 -3.60 5.14 -9.88
CA ARG A 219 -3.24 4.21 -10.93
C ARG A 219 -2.33 3.13 -10.38
N ALA A 220 -2.82 1.89 -10.37
CA ALA A 220 -2.01 0.73 -9.97
C ALA A 220 -0.83 0.54 -10.95
N VAL A 221 0.32 0.18 -10.40
CA VAL A 221 1.55 -0.09 -11.16
C VAL A 221 2.04 -1.50 -10.83
N GLU A 222 2.29 -2.29 -11.88
CA GLU A 222 2.88 -3.62 -11.76
C GLU A 222 4.35 -3.61 -12.18
N ASN A 223 5.12 -4.54 -11.63
CA ASN A 223 6.54 -4.69 -11.93
C ASN A 223 6.73 -5.68 -13.08
N PRO A 224 7.37 -5.30 -14.20
CA PRO A 224 7.56 -6.20 -15.34
C PRO A 224 8.46 -7.41 -15.00
N ARG A 225 9.24 -7.35 -13.92
CA ARG A 225 10.08 -8.47 -13.45
C ARG A 225 9.33 -9.46 -12.57
N GLN A 226 8.09 -9.16 -12.15
CA GLN A 226 7.34 -9.94 -11.17
C GLN A 226 5.97 -10.34 -11.74
N ILE A 227 5.50 -11.52 -11.36
CA ILE A 227 4.10 -11.89 -11.58
C ILE A 227 3.23 -11.08 -10.60
N SER A 228 2.12 -10.56 -11.07
CA SER A 228 1.15 -9.86 -10.23
C SER A 228 0.73 -10.73 -9.04
N ALA A 229 0.67 -10.14 -7.84
CA ALA A 229 0.45 -10.91 -6.61
C ALA A 229 -0.84 -11.74 -6.64
N TRP A 230 -1.92 -11.22 -7.22
CA TRP A 230 -3.21 -11.93 -7.37
C TRP A 230 -3.19 -13.10 -8.37
N ARG A 231 -2.06 -13.31 -9.07
CA ARG A 231 -1.83 -14.42 -10.01
C ARG A 231 -0.83 -15.45 -9.48
N TYR A 232 -0.47 -15.34 -8.21
CA TYR A 232 0.47 -16.30 -7.62
C TYR A 232 -0.10 -17.72 -7.64
N PRO A 233 0.76 -18.72 -7.92
CA PRO A 233 0.35 -20.11 -7.93
C PRO A 233 -0.14 -20.59 -6.55
N ARG A 234 -0.91 -21.68 -6.57
CA ARG A 234 -1.55 -22.27 -5.37
C ARG A 234 -0.58 -22.63 -4.24
N GLU A 235 0.68 -22.87 -4.56
CA GLU A 235 1.74 -23.14 -3.56
C GLU A 235 1.92 -21.99 -2.55
N TYR A 236 1.55 -20.75 -2.92
CA TYR A 236 1.60 -19.58 -2.04
C TYR A 236 0.33 -19.40 -1.19
N GLY A 237 -0.63 -20.30 -1.27
CA GLY A 237 -1.82 -20.35 -0.42
C GLY A 237 -3.13 -20.51 -1.19
N PRO A 238 -4.22 -20.78 -0.48
CA PRO A 238 -5.56 -20.95 -1.08
C PRO A 238 -6.13 -19.65 -1.64
N THR A 239 -5.69 -18.52 -1.11
CA THR A 239 -6.13 -17.18 -1.51
C THR A 239 -4.90 -16.35 -1.88
N ALA A 240 -4.80 -15.94 -3.13
CA ALA A 240 -3.69 -15.10 -3.59
C ALA A 240 -3.74 -13.71 -2.91
N PRO A 241 -2.58 -13.08 -2.62
CA PRO A 241 -2.54 -11.72 -2.10
C PRO A 241 -3.13 -10.73 -3.11
N THR A 242 -3.90 -9.75 -2.62
CA THR A 242 -4.62 -8.77 -3.46
C THR A 242 -4.01 -7.39 -3.33
N PHE A 243 -2.87 -7.14 -3.98
CA PHE A 243 -2.21 -5.83 -4.00
C PHE A 243 -1.50 -5.56 -5.33
N ALA A 244 -1.36 -4.29 -5.70
CA ALA A 244 -0.49 -3.82 -6.77
C ALA A 244 0.92 -3.56 -6.24
N ARG A 245 1.92 -3.56 -7.09
CA ARG A 245 3.33 -3.33 -6.71
C ARG A 245 3.61 -1.88 -6.31
N ALA A 246 2.83 -0.94 -6.84
CA ALA A 246 2.77 0.44 -6.40
C ALA A 246 1.45 1.08 -6.83
N ALA A 247 1.20 2.30 -6.35
CA ALA A 247 0.12 3.16 -6.83
C ALA A 247 0.67 4.57 -7.12
N VAL A 248 0.31 5.13 -8.26
CA VAL A 248 0.55 6.55 -8.56
C VAL A 248 -0.72 7.31 -8.21
N THR A 249 -0.62 8.29 -7.32
CA THR A 249 -1.74 9.15 -6.96
C THR A 249 -2.09 10.11 -8.10
N ALA A 250 -3.28 10.70 -8.06
CA ALA A 250 -3.66 11.74 -9.01
C ALA A 250 -2.80 13.02 -8.90
N ALA A 251 -2.08 13.18 -7.78
CA ALA A 251 -1.08 14.23 -7.57
C ALA A 251 0.33 13.83 -8.05
N ASP A 252 0.45 12.73 -8.80
CA ASP A 252 1.72 12.19 -9.31
C ASP A 252 2.74 11.84 -8.22
N GLN A 253 2.27 11.28 -7.10
CA GLN A 253 3.14 10.69 -6.06
C GLN A 253 3.12 9.16 -6.19
N LEU A 254 4.28 8.50 -6.04
CA LEU A 254 4.42 7.06 -6.16
C LEU A 254 4.47 6.42 -4.77
N LEU A 255 3.45 5.63 -4.44
CA LEU A 255 3.33 4.87 -3.21
C LEU A 255 3.81 3.43 -3.47
N LEU A 256 4.96 3.06 -2.92
CA LEU A 256 5.61 1.77 -3.14
C LEU A 256 5.05 0.71 -2.19
N SER A 257 4.64 -0.44 -2.71
CA SER A 257 4.34 -1.63 -1.90
C SER A 257 5.60 -2.24 -1.29
N GLY A 258 5.44 -3.07 -0.27
CA GLY A 258 6.50 -3.94 0.20
C GLY A 258 7.10 -4.72 -0.99
N THR A 259 8.36 -4.43 -1.25
CA THR A 259 9.14 -5.00 -2.35
C THR A 259 10.33 -5.75 -1.78
N ALA A 260 10.48 -7.00 -2.17
CA ALA A 260 11.56 -7.87 -1.74
C ALA A 260 12.30 -8.49 -2.95
N ALA A 261 13.29 -9.32 -2.70
CA ALA A 261 14.07 -10.01 -3.72
C ALA A 261 13.27 -11.13 -4.38
N VAL A 262 12.29 -10.77 -5.21
CA VAL A 262 11.41 -11.69 -5.94
C VAL A 262 11.51 -11.42 -7.44
N VAL A 263 11.72 -12.48 -8.23
CA VAL A 263 11.68 -12.42 -9.71
C VAL A 263 10.63 -13.45 -10.18
N GLY A 264 9.74 -13.03 -11.08
CA GLY A 264 8.53 -13.81 -11.34
C GLY A 264 7.70 -13.92 -10.06
N HIS A 265 7.57 -15.13 -9.53
CA HIS A 265 6.99 -15.40 -8.22
C HIS A 265 8.00 -15.98 -7.22
N ALA A 266 9.23 -16.27 -7.63
CA ALA A 266 10.24 -16.95 -6.83
C ALA A 266 11.15 -16.00 -6.07
N SER A 267 11.40 -16.29 -4.79
CA SER A 267 12.37 -15.57 -3.96
C SER A 267 13.79 -15.85 -4.45
N GLN A 268 14.65 -14.85 -4.39
CA GLN A 268 16.03 -14.90 -4.85
C GLN A 268 17.00 -14.76 -3.68
N HIS A 269 18.24 -15.25 -3.84
CA HIS A 269 19.36 -15.03 -2.93
C HIS A 269 19.07 -15.43 -1.47
N ALA A 270 18.47 -16.62 -1.27
CA ALA A 270 18.19 -17.12 0.08
C ALA A 270 19.46 -17.12 0.94
N GLY A 271 19.37 -16.52 2.15
CA GLY A 271 20.48 -16.43 3.10
C GLY A 271 21.48 -15.29 2.88
N ASP A 272 21.37 -14.49 1.81
CA ASP A 272 22.24 -13.35 1.53
C ASP A 272 21.46 -12.05 1.53
N SER A 273 21.50 -11.30 2.63
CA SER A 273 20.76 -10.05 2.80
C SER A 273 21.20 -8.96 1.84
N LEU A 274 22.51 -8.84 1.53
CA LEU A 274 22.99 -7.80 0.63
C LEU A 274 22.60 -8.07 -0.82
N ALA A 275 22.70 -9.33 -1.26
CA ALA A 275 22.23 -9.72 -2.59
C ALA A 275 20.69 -9.54 -2.70
N GLN A 276 19.93 -9.81 -1.63
CA GLN A 276 18.50 -9.51 -1.59
C GLN A 276 18.20 -8.03 -1.70
N ILE A 277 18.97 -7.16 -1.04
CA ILE A 277 18.83 -5.72 -1.19
C ILE A 277 19.08 -5.30 -2.63
N ASP A 278 20.18 -5.74 -3.24
CA ASP A 278 20.51 -5.41 -4.61
C ASP A 278 19.41 -5.84 -5.60
N GLU A 279 18.83 -7.01 -5.39
CA GLU A 279 17.70 -7.49 -6.20
C GLU A 279 16.43 -6.68 -5.95
N THR A 280 16.16 -6.31 -4.69
CA THR A 280 15.04 -5.44 -4.32
C THR A 280 15.18 -4.05 -4.95
N LEU A 281 16.37 -3.46 -4.93
CA LEU A 281 16.63 -2.17 -5.57
C LEU A 281 16.43 -2.23 -7.09
N ARG A 282 16.85 -3.33 -7.76
CA ARG A 282 16.54 -3.54 -9.18
C ARG A 282 15.04 -3.63 -9.44
N ASN A 283 14.29 -4.27 -8.53
CA ASN A 283 12.83 -4.31 -8.62
C ASN A 283 12.22 -2.91 -8.47
N LEU A 284 12.70 -2.10 -7.53
CA LEU A 284 12.26 -0.72 -7.36
C LEU A 284 12.57 0.14 -8.59
N GLU A 285 13.79 0.05 -9.15
CA GLU A 285 14.16 0.76 -10.39
C GLU A 285 13.19 0.46 -11.55
N GLN A 286 12.84 -0.82 -11.74
CA GLN A 286 11.87 -1.22 -12.77
C GLN A 286 10.46 -0.72 -12.47
N LEU A 287 10.10 -0.62 -11.20
CA LEU A 287 8.82 -0.09 -10.78
C LEU A 287 8.71 1.42 -11.02
N PHE A 288 9.77 2.19 -10.74
CA PHE A 288 9.86 3.61 -11.11
C PHE A 288 9.71 3.80 -12.62
N ALA A 289 10.41 3.00 -13.43
CA ALA A 289 10.29 3.03 -14.88
C ALA A 289 8.85 2.71 -15.35
N ALA A 290 8.21 1.68 -14.79
CA ALA A 290 6.83 1.31 -15.09
C ALA A 290 5.80 2.37 -14.64
N ALA A 291 6.13 3.16 -13.62
CA ALA A 291 5.33 4.30 -13.19
C ALA A 291 5.41 5.51 -14.15
N GLY A 292 6.26 5.46 -15.18
CA GLY A 292 6.46 6.54 -16.14
C GLY A 292 7.61 7.50 -15.79
N ARG A 293 8.46 7.12 -14.83
CA ARG A 293 9.60 7.91 -14.34
C ARG A 293 10.93 7.48 -15.03
N ALA A 294 10.83 6.87 -16.22
CA ALA A 294 11.99 6.45 -17.02
C ALA A 294 12.73 7.68 -17.57
N GLY A 295 13.98 7.84 -17.25
CA GLY A 295 14.82 8.98 -17.64
C GLY A 295 15.39 9.70 -16.43
N ASP A 296 14.63 9.71 -15.34
CA ASP A 296 15.00 10.15 -13.99
C ASP A 296 14.64 9.06 -12.95
N ALA A 297 14.69 7.80 -13.39
CA ALA A 297 14.27 6.61 -12.64
C ALA A 297 15.19 6.32 -11.41
N ARG A 298 15.77 7.35 -10.85
CA ARG A 298 16.62 7.23 -9.67
C ARG A 298 15.81 7.57 -8.42
N ILE A 299 15.99 6.77 -7.40
CA ILE A 299 15.59 7.10 -6.05
C ILE A 299 16.31 8.38 -5.66
N ARG A 300 15.57 9.43 -5.29
CA ARG A 300 16.02 10.81 -5.16
C ARG A 300 15.83 11.36 -3.75
N ALA A 301 16.20 12.63 -3.55
CA ALA A 301 16.02 13.36 -2.29
C ALA A 301 14.54 13.47 -1.84
N CYS A 302 13.57 13.31 -2.74
CA CYS A 302 12.15 13.26 -2.41
C CYS A 302 11.63 11.85 -2.10
N THR A 303 12.50 10.83 -2.15
CA THR A 303 12.10 9.45 -1.83
C THR A 303 12.38 9.15 -0.37
N LEU A 304 11.37 8.61 0.31
CA LEU A 304 11.46 8.09 1.68
C LEU A 304 11.28 6.58 1.64
N LEU A 305 12.17 5.84 2.28
CA LEU A 305 12.12 4.38 2.34
C LEU A 305 12.00 3.89 3.78
N LYS A 306 11.18 2.83 3.98
CA LYS A 306 11.19 1.96 5.16
C LYS A 306 11.78 0.62 4.76
N VAL A 307 12.72 0.15 5.54
CA VAL A 307 13.39 -1.14 5.33
C VAL A 307 13.09 -2.05 6.50
N TYR A 308 12.44 -3.14 6.23
CA TYR A 308 12.11 -4.17 7.20
C TYR A 308 13.18 -5.25 7.16
N ILE A 309 13.78 -5.56 8.31
CA ILE A 309 14.96 -6.41 8.43
C ILE A 309 14.64 -7.58 9.36
N ARG A 310 14.81 -8.80 8.84
CA ARG A 310 14.59 -10.02 9.62
C ARG A 310 15.66 -10.24 10.67
N ASP A 311 16.91 -10.12 10.31
CA ASP A 311 18.04 -10.23 11.25
C ASP A 311 18.51 -8.85 11.66
N VAL A 312 18.07 -8.39 12.83
CA VAL A 312 18.37 -7.06 13.33
C VAL A 312 19.89 -6.84 13.54
N GLY A 313 20.66 -7.91 13.72
CA GLY A 313 22.13 -7.82 13.81
C GLY A 313 22.81 -7.37 12.51
N GLU A 314 22.11 -7.42 11.37
CA GLU A 314 22.61 -6.95 10.09
C GLU A 314 22.27 -5.48 9.79
N ALA A 315 21.56 -4.77 10.68
CA ALA A 315 21.02 -3.44 10.44
C ALA A 315 22.07 -2.44 9.95
N ASP A 316 23.20 -2.33 10.65
CA ASP A 316 24.28 -1.40 10.29
C ASP A 316 24.92 -1.73 8.93
N LEU A 317 25.04 -3.02 8.62
CA LEU A 317 25.56 -3.48 7.33
C LEU A 317 24.62 -3.11 6.19
N ILE A 318 23.34 -3.36 6.40
CA ILE A 318 22.25 -3.07 5.46
C ILE A 318 22.14 -1.56 5.24
N GLU A 319 22.14 -0.75 6.29
CA GLU A 319 22.08 0.72 6.17
C GLU A 319 23.23 1.26 5.33
N ARG A 320 24.48 0.89 5.68
CA ARG A 320 25.66 1.30 4.91
C ARG A 320 25.60 0.87 3.45
N HIS A 321 25.05 -0.32 3.16
CA HIS A 321 24.91 -0.79 1.80
C HIS A 321 23.88 0.04 1.02
N ILE A 322 22.70 0.29 1.60
CA ILE A 322 21.65 1.10 0.99
C ILE A 322 22.14 2.52 0.72
N ARG A 323 22.77 3.19 1.71
CA ARG A 323 23.27 4.56 1.54
C ARG A 323 24.36 4.67 0.47
N ARG A 324 25.18 3.62 0.27
CA ARG A 324 26.17 3.59 -0.84
C ARG A 324 25.48 3.44 -2.20
N ARG A 325 24.39 2.66 -2.27
CA ARG A 325 23.65 2.42 -3.50
C ARG A 325 22.74 3.60 -3.86
N LEU A 326 22.27 4.32 -2.86
CA LEU A 326 21.29 5.41 -2.96
C LEU A 326 21.80 6.67 -2.21
N PRO A 327 22.86 7.33 -2.70
CA PRO A 327 23.49 8.45 -2.00
C PRO A 327 22.57 9.69 -1.90
N GLU A 328 21.57 9.80 -2.77
CA GLU A 328 20.62 10.93 -2.81
C GLU A 328 19.29 10.63 -2.12
N LEU A 329 19.16 9.49 -1.40
CA LEU A 329 17.94 9.12 -0.71
C LEU A 329 17.53 10.17 0.33
N GLY A 330 16.28 10.65 0.27
CA GLY A 330 15.75 11.69 1.14
C GLY A 330 15.58 11.27 2.59
N GLY A 331 15.12 10.04 2.83
CA GLY A 331 14.94 9.51 4.18
C GLY A 331 14.94 7.99 4.23
N LEU A 332 15.40 7.45 5.37
CA LEU A 332 15.53 6.02 5.61
C LEU A 332 15.11 5.69 7.04
N ALA A 333 14.15 4.80 7.19
CA ALA A 333 13.80 4.19 8.47
C ALA A 333 14.08 2.68 8.42
N LEU A 334 14.76 2.16 9.44
CA LEU A 334 15.06 0.74 9.58
C LEU A 334 14.23 0.14 10.71
N LEU A 335 13.57 -0.96 10.42
CA LEU A 335 12.63 -1.62 11.34
C LEU A 335 12.89 -3.12 11.37
N GLY A 336 12.93 -3.70 12.57
CA GLY A 336 12.95 -5.16 12.75
C GLY A 336 11.58 -5.75 12.47
N GLY A 337 11.52 -6.79 11.63
CA GLY A 337 10.25 -7.46 11.33
C GLY A 337 10.45 -8.69 10.44
N ASP A 338 9.47 -9.60 10.46
CA ASP A 338 9.49 -10.78 9.61
C ASP A 338 8.83 -10.49 8.26
N ILE A 339 9.49 -10.92 7.19
CA ILE A 339 8.97 -10.79 5.84
C ILE A 339 7.96 -11.93 5.59
N CYS A 340 7.00 -11.71 4.71
CA CYS A 340 5.91 -12.66 4.43
C CYS A 340 6.35 -14.05 3.92
N ARG A 341 7.63 -14.23 3.55
CA ARG A 341 8.25 -15.52 3.21
C ARG A 341 9.49 -15.75 4.05
N ARG A 342 9.68 -16.97 4.52
CA ARG A 342 10.75 -17.34 5.47
C ARG A 342 12.16 -17.11 4.93
N GLU A 343 12.38 -17.32 3.63
CA GLU A 343 13.68 -17.14 2.97
C GLU A 343 14.01 -15.67 2.64
N LEU A 344 13.04 -14.76 2.74
CA LEU A 344 13.27 -13.33 2.56
C LEU A 344 13.76 -12.69 3.87
N ARG A 345 14.85 -11.95 3.79
CA ARG A 345 15.52 -11.30 4.91
C ARG A 345 15.26 -9.81 4.98
N VAL A 346 14.91 -9.20 3.84
CA VAL A 346 14.69 -7.76 3.71
C VAL A 346 13.49 -7.48 2.80
N GLU A 347 12.69 -6.48 3.18
CA GLU A 347 11.64 -5.90 2.36
C GLU A 347 11.71 -4.37 2.46
N ILE A 348 11.42 -3.67 1.37
CA ILE A 348 11.48 -2.21 1.29
C ILE A 348 10.16 -1.68 0.79
N ASP A 349 9.58 -0.71 1.48
CA ASP A 349 8.47 0.12 0.99
C ASP A 349 8.81 1.61 1.07
N GLY A 350 7.95 2.46 0.55
CA GLY A 350 8.20 3.89 0.63
C GLY A 350 7.26 4.74 -0.19
N ILE A 351 7.64 6.01 -0.30
CA ILE A 351 6.96 7.02 -1.10
C ILE A 351 7.99 7.85 -1.87
N ASP A 352 7.66 8.21 -3.11
CA ASP A 352 8.41 9.16 -3.91
C ASP A 352 7.48 10.27 -4.43
N GLY A 353 7.83 11.54 -4.12
CA GLY A 353 7.02 12.65 -4.57
C GLY A 353 7.13 13.94 -3.83
#